data_84ba5e73565b22d72e32304a2e092bd1
#
_entry.id   84ba5e73565b22d72e32304a2e092bd1
#
_cell.length_a   1.000
_cell.length_b   1.000
_cell.length_c   1.000
_cell.angle_alpha   90.00
_cell.angle_beta   90.00
_cell.angle_gamma   90.00
#
_symmetry.space_group_name_H-M   'P 1'
#
loop_
_entity.id
_entity.type
_entity.pdbx_description
1 polymer ?
#
loop_
_entity_poly.entity_id
_entity_poly.type
_entity_poly.pdbx_seq_one_letter_code
_entity_poly.pdbx_strand_id
1 'polypeptide(L)'
;MSNTRQIRTIPVYEQLPRPIWARPERWDEQGSATPWHSHAWGQFSYAAQGILTVQTEHASYVSPPHYGIWVPEGVTHQVVSDGAATMNSLYIESQVLPGVGWDAPFVCVISPLFRELIIRFCQMPALYELASAQERLAMVLLDELQLQERVSLELPMPGDRRIRALCQQLQAEPAHRWSVEQWGQHIGLSGRSVSRLFVKQTGLTFQQWRQRLRFIYALNLLEQGTVVTEVALRCGYDSVSAFGEAFKKQFGCTPGQFFHH
;
A
#
# COMPACT_ATOMS: atom_id res chain seq x y z
N MET A 1 1.36 -8.24 22.58
CA MET A 1 2.81 -8.52 22.45
C MET A 1 3.35 -7.48 21.46
N SER A 2 4.34 -6.69 21.85
CA SER A 2 4.97 -5.71 20.94
C SER A 2 5.77 -6.50 19.90
N ASN A 3 5.24 -6.60 18.69
CA ASN A 3 5.93 -7.25 17.58
C ASN A 3 7.03 -6.29 17.12
N THR A 4 8.26 -6.52 17.56
CA THR A 4 9.41 -5.67 17.19
C THR A 4 9.82 -6.08 15.78
N ARG A 5 9.33 -5.33 14.77
CA ARG A 5 9.70 -5.54 13.36
C ARG A 5 11.21 -5.43 13.17
N GLN A 6 11.77 -6.24 12.29
CA GLN A 6 13.17 -6.13 11.90
C GLN A 6 13.39 -4.86 11.05
N ILE A 7 14.33 -4.02 11.43
CA ILE A 7 14.72 -2.87 10.62
C ILE A 7 15.70 -3.35 9.54
N ARG A 8 15.34 -3.13 8.28
CA ARG A 8 16.12 -3.53 7.10
C ARG A 8 17.11 -2.46 6.73
N THR A 9 18.28 -2.85 6.28
CA THR A 9 19.27 -1.91 5.72
C THR A 9 18.89 -1.60 4.27
N ILE A 10 18.84 -0.32 3.91
CA ILE A 10 18.65 0.12 2.53
C ILE A 10 20.05 0.43 1.95
N PRO A 11 20.45 -0.19 0.83
CA PRO A 11 21.66 0.19 0.16
C PRO A 11 21.54 1.62 -0.37
N VAL A 12 22.60 2.40 -0.16
CA VAL A 12 22.70 3.76 -0.71
C VAL A 12 23.37 3.67 -2.07
N TYR A 13 22.72 4.18 -3.10
CA TYR A 13 23.29 4.32 -4.43
C TYR A 13 23.42 5.80 -4.76
N GLU A 14 24.51 6.20 -5.40
CA GLU A 14 24.67 7.54 -5.97
C GLU A 14 23.84 7.69 -7.25
N GLN A 15 23.78 6.60 -8.04
CA GLN A 15 22.96 6.48 -9.25
C GLN A 15 22.53 5.03 -9.45
N LEU A 16 21.44 4.80 -10.18
CA LEU A 16 21.02 3.44 -10.52
C LEU A 16 22.02 2.80 -11.49
N PRO A 17 22.28 1.49 -11.34
CA PRO A 17 23.16 0.75 -12.28
C PRO A 17 22.56 0.64 -13.69
N ARG A 18 21.24 0.75 -13.81
CA ARG A 18 20.46 0.72 -15.05
C ARG A 18 19.26 1.66 -14.90
N PRO A 19 18.72 2.24 -15.99
CA PRO A 19 17.55 3.14 -15.93
C PRO A 19 16.33 2.52 -15.28
N ILE A 20 16.17 1.19 -15.41
CA ILE A 20 15.20 0.38 -14.66
C ILE A 20 15.99 -0.71 -13.96
N TRP A 21 15.84 -0.81 -12.66
CA TRP A 21 16.59 -1.77 -11.88
C TRP A 21 15.69 -2.51 -10.88
N ALA A 22 15.76 -3.84 -10.90
CA ALA A 22 14.97 -4.67 -9.99
C ALA A 22 15.73 -4.96 -8.70
N ARG A 23 15.00 -4.90 -7.59
CA ARG A 23 15.48 -5.27 -6.26
C ARG A 23 14.48 -6.20 -5.58
N PRO A 24 14.53 -7.51 -5.85
CA PRO A 24 13.71 -8.49 -5.15
C PRO A 24 14.24 -8.71 -3.73
N GLU A 25 13.33 -8.77 -2.74
CA GLU A 25 13.66 -9.05 -1.34
C GLU A 25 12.66 -10.02 -0.71
N ARG A 26 13.13 -10.84 0.23
CA ARG A 26 12.29 -11.65 1.09
C ARG A 26 12.35 -11.10 2.52
N TRP A 27 11.19 -10.98 3.13
CA TRP A 27 11.00 -10.49 4.48
C TRP A 27 10.42 -11.59 5.36
N ASP A 28 10.87 -11.66 6.61
CA ASP A 28 10.59 -12.76 7.54
C ASP A 28 9.19 -12.67 8.17
N GLU A 29 8.73 -13.78 8.77
CA GLU A 29 7.43 -13.90 9.42
C GLU A 29 7.23 -12.91 10.58
N GLN A 30 8.30 -12.42 11.21
CA GLN A 30 8.22 -11.43 12.28
C GLN A 30 7.85 -10.02 11.79
N GLY A 31 7.76 -9.86 10.47
CA GLY A 31 7.59 -8.57 9.85
C GLY A 31 8.88 -7.74 9.78
N SER A 32 8.90 -6.80 8.88
CA SER A 32 10.07 -5.95 8.62
C SER A 32 9.64 -4.52 8.33
N ALA A 33 10.57 -3.58 8.53
CA ALA A 33 10.40 -2.19 8.14
C ALA A 33 11.72 -1.64 7.61
N THR A 34 11.65 -0.77 6.59
CA THR A 34 12.80 0.06 6.22
C THR A 34 12.89 1.26 7.16
N PRO A 35 14.04 1.92 7.34
CA PRO A 35 14.05 3.26 7.91
C PRO A 35 13.28 4.23 6.99
N TRP A 36 12.92 5.40 7.52
CA TRP A 36 12.44 6.50 6.71
C TRP A 36 13.56 6.99 5.79
N HIS A 37 13.31 7.06 4.49
CA HIS A 37 14.30 7.43 3.47
C HIS A 37 13.64 8.06 2.25
N SER A 38 14.45 8.65 1.40
CA SER A 38 14.10 9.10 0.05
C SER A 38 15.24 8.78 -0.90
N HIS A 39 14.99 8.79 -2.18
CA HIS A 39 15.96 8.53 -3.24
C HIS A 39 15.65 9.33 -4.50
N ALA A 40 16.63 9.48 -5.38
CA ALA A 40 16.56 10.28 -6.60
C ALA A 40 15.96 9.52 -7.81
N TRP A 41 15.11 8.55 -7.59
CA TRP A 41 14.40 7.76 -8.61
C TRP A 41 13.02 7.38 -8.10
N GLY A 42 12.14 6.99 -9.02
CA GLY A 42 10.85 6.42 -8.66
C GLY A 42 10.99 4.96 -8.20
N GLN A 43 10.12 4.54 -7.31
CA GLN A 43 10.04 3.16 -6.83
C GLN A 43 8.66 2.58 -7.08
N PHE A 44 8.59 1.46 -7.77
CA PHE A 44 7.39 0.63 -7.85
C PHE A 44 7.59 -0.61 -6.97
N SER A 45 6.72 -0.81 -5.99
CA SER A 45 6.78 -1.96 -5.07
C SER A 45 5.58 -2.87 -5.26
N TYR A 46 5.86 -4.15 -5.47
CA TYR A 46 4.88 -5.21 -5.61
C TYR A 46 5.16 -6.34 -4.63
N ALA A 47 4.14 -6.77 -3.88
CA ALA A 47 4.20 -7.95 -3.03
C ALA A 47 3.71 -9.18 -3.82
N ALA A 48 4.63 -10.08 -4.22
CA ALA A 48 4.24 -11.36 -4.82
C ALA A 48 3.59 -12.30 -3.79
N GLN A 49 3.94 -12.14 -2.52
CA GLN A 49 3.36 -12.80 -1.36
C GLN A 49 3.40 -11.83 -0.17
N GLY A 50 2.42 -11.91 0.72
CA GLY A 50 2.28 -11.01 1.84
C GLY A 50 1.66 -9.67 1.47
N ILE A 51 1.66 -8.75 2.41
CA ILE A 51 1.13 -7.40 2.24
C ILE A 51 2.22 -6.39 2.57
N LEU A 52 2.42 -5.43 1.68
CA LEU A 52 3.29 -4.29 1.91
C LEU A 52 2.47 -3.03 2.18
N THR A 53 2.96 -2.23 3.11
CA THR A 53 2.47 -0.87 3.34
C THR A 53 3.59 0.11 3.10
N VAL A 54 3.39 1.06 2.20
CA VAL A 54 4.27 2.23 2.07
C VAL A 54 3.65 3.37 2.85
N GLN A 55 4.40 3.90 3.80
CA GLN A 55 4.01 5.04 4.61
C GLN A 55 4.77 6.27 4.14
N THR A 56 4.05 7.36 3.92
CA THR A 56 4.60 8.70 3.70
C THR A 56 4.15 9.63 4.82
N GLU A 57 4.63 10.87 4.85
CA GLU A 57 4.14 11.87 5.81
C GLU A 57 2.62 12.10 5.71
N HIS A 58 2.07 11.95 4.51
CA HIS A 58 0.69 12.35 4.19
C HIS A 58 -0.29 11.20 4.04
N ALA A 59 0.18 9.97 3.79
CA ALA A 59 -0.70 8.81 3.60
C ALA A 59 0.01 7.48 3.85
N SER A 60 -0.79 6.43 4.05
CA SER A 60 -0.36 5.04 3.99
C SER A 60 -1.00 4.39 2.76
N TYR A 61 -0.18 3.73 1.96
CA TYR A 61 -0.57 3.01 0.74
C TYR A 61 -0.39 1.52 0.99
N VAL A 62 -1.40 0.71 0.67
CA VAL A 62 -1.37 -0.72 0.96
C VAL A 62 -1.40 -1.52 -0.33
N SER A 63 -0.46 -2.46 -0.44
CA SER A 63 -0.33 -3.39 -1.56
C SER A 63 -0.56 -4.82 -1.08
N PRO A 64 -1.80 -5.32 -1.11
CA PRO A 64 -2.05 -6.76 -1.06
C PRO A 64 -1.60 -7.43 -2.36
N PRO A 65 -1.58 -8.77 -2.46
CA PRO A 65 -1.36 -9.46 -3.72
C PRO A 65 -2.23 -8.88 -4.86
N HIS A 66 -1.70 -8.83 -6.07
CA HIS A 66 -2.31 -8.20 -7.27
C HIS A 66 -2.39 -6.67 -7.26
N TYR A 67 -1.73 -6.00 -6.31
CA TYR A 67 -1.62 -4.55 -6.30
C TYR A 67 -0.15 -4.13 -6.19
N GLY A 68 0.17 -2.96 -6.72
CA GLY A 68 1.49 -2.35 -6.61
C GLY A 68 1.39 -0.91 -6.17
N ILE A 69 2.46 -0.40 -5.57
CA ILE A 69 2.56 0.98 -5.10
C ILE A 69 3.67 1.69 -5.84
N TRP A 70 3.34 2.82 -6.42
CA TRP A 70 4.30 3.77 -6.96
C TRP A 70 4.66 4.83 -5.93
N VAL A 71 5.94 5.12 -5.78
CA VAL A 71 6.48 6.23 -4.99
C VAL A 71 7.41 7.04 -5.90
N PRO A 72 7.13 8.34 -6.13
CA PRO A 72 7.99 9.22 -6.92
C PRO A 72 9.36 9.46 -6.27
N GLU A 73 10.31 9.93 -7.08
CA GLU A 73 11.59 10.44 -6.57
C GLU A 73 11.41 11.53 -5.50
N GLY A 74 12.32 11.60 -4.54
CA GLY A 74 12.33 12.62 -3.51
C GLY A 74 11.27 12.45 -2.42
N VAL A 75 10.26 11.60 -2.58
CA VAL A 75 9.24 11.38 -1.57
C VAL A 75 9.81 10.57 -0.41
N THR A 76 9.84 11.17 0.78
CA THR A 76 10.24 10.48 2.01
C THR A 76 9.21 9.44 2.40
N HIS A 77 9.65 8.19 2.51
CA HIS A 77 8.77 7.06 2.80
C HIS A 77 9.45 5.96 3.62
N GLN A 78 8.63 5.06 4.12
CA GLN A 78 8.99 3.83 4.82
C GLN A 78 8.18 2.69 4.23
N VAL A 79 8.80 1.54 4.00
CA VAL A 79 8.09 0.30 3.60
C VAL A 79 7.99 -0.62 4.81
N VAL A 80 6.80 -1.18 5.03
CA VAL A 80 6.49 -2.01 6.20
C VAL A 80 5.74 -3.26 5.76
N SER A 81 6.04 -4.39 6.40
CA SER A 81 5.20 -5.60 6.40
C SER A 81 5.02 -6.11 7.83
N ASP A 82 3.84 -6.60 8.15
CA ASP A 82 3.53 -7.19 9.47
C ASP A 82 3.80 -8.70 9.55
N GLY A 83 4.18 -9.31 8.44
CA GLY A 83 4.48 -10.74 8.32
C GLY A 83 5.47 -10.99 7.19
N ALA A 84 5.62 -12.27 6.83
CA ALA A 84 6.44 -12.65 5.69
C ALA A 84 5.95 -11.97 4.41
N ALA A 85 6.88 -11.49 3.59
CA ALA A 85 6.56 -10.91 2.29
C ALA A 85 7.67 -11.20 1.28
N THR A 86 7.27 -11.41 0.03
CA THR A 86 8.19 -11.42 -1.12
C THR A 86 7.95 -10.13 -1.90
N MET A 87 8.85 -9.19 -1.72
CA MET A 87 8.79 -7.87 -2.36
C MET A 87 9.60 -7.86 -3.65
N ASN A 88 8.99 -7.43 -4.73
CA ASN A 88 9.64 -7.13 -5.99
C ASN A 88 9.59 -5.62 -6.22
N SER A 89 10.67 -4.91 -5.93
CA SER A 89 10.77 -3.47 -6.20
C SER A 89 11.46 -3.23 -7.53
N LEU A 90 10.93 -2.27 -8.27
CA LEU A 90 11.54 -1.69 -9.46
C LEU A 90 11.92 -0.26 -9.13
N TYR A 91 13.19 0.07 -9.30
CA TYR A 91 13.72 1.43 -9.24
C TYR A 91 13.84 1.97 -10.65
N ILE A 92 13.30 3.14 -10.91
CA ILE A 92 13.10 3.67 -12.25
C ILE A 92 13.56 5.11 -12.27
N GLU A 93 14.52 5.42 -13.13
CA GLU A 93 14.95 6.81 -13.35
C GLU A 93 13.80 7.65 -13.93
N SER A 94 13.59 8.85 -13.42
CA SER A 94 12.46 9.70 -13.82
C SER A 94 12.47 10.06 -15.31
N GLN A 95 13.65 10.12 -15.91
CA GLN A 95 13.83 10.46 -17.33
C GLN A 95 13.31 9.39 -18.31
N VAL A 96 13.14 8.13 -17.85
CA VAL A 96 12.60 7.06 -18.70
C VAL A 96 11.12 6.82 -18.49
N LEU A 97 10.48 7.52 -17.53
CA LEU A 97 9.06 7.39 -17.27
C LEU A 97 8.24 7.97 -18.44
N PRO A 98 7.26 7.22 -18.96
CA PRO A 98 6.45 7.67 -20.07
C PRO A 98 5.38 8.68 -19.61
N GLY A 99 5.20 9.77 -20.36
CA GLY A 99 4.06 10.69 -20.19
C GLY A 99 4.05 11.45 -18.86
N VAL A 100 2.87 11.59 -18.25
CA VAL A 100 2.60 12.41 -17.06
C VAL A 100 1.93 11.58 -15.95
N GLY A 101 1.90 12.13 -14.73
CA GLY A 101 1.17 11.52 -13.60
C GLY A 101 2.01 10.64 -12.70
N TRP A 102 3.34 10.80 -12.73
CA TRP A 102 4.31 10.08 -11.91
C TRP A 102 4.79 10.86 -10.69
N ASP A 103 4.27 12.06 -10.48
CA ASP A 103 4.65 13.06 -9.46
C ASP A 103 4.00 12.85 -8.08
N ALA A 104 3.04 11.92 -7.97
CA ALA A 104 2.38 11.58 -6.72
C ALA A 104 2.36 10.05 -6.49
N PRO A 105 2.44 9.58 -5.23
CA PRO A 105 2.26 8.17 -4.94
C PRO A 105 0.86 7.68 -5.30
N PHE A 106 0.76 6.44 -5.80
CA PHE A 106 -0.51 5.79 -6.08
C PHE A 106 -0.44 4.28 -5.90
N VAL A 107 -1.62 3.65 -5.80
CA VAL A 107 -1.78 2.20 -5.86
C VAL A 107 -2.43 1.84 -7.20
N CYS A 108 -1.99 0.75 -7.81
CA CYS A 108 -2.63 0.22 -9.02
C CYS A 108 -2.87 -1.29 -8.93
N VAL A 109 -3.84 -1.77 -9.71
CA VAL A 109 -4.04 -3.19 -9.94
C VAL A 109 -2.90 -3.70 -10.83
N ILE A 110 -2.43 -4.90 -10.60
CA ILE A 110 -1.40 -5.55 -11.42
C ILE A 110 -2.07 -6.59 -12.31
N SER A 111 -2.06 -6.36 -13.62
CA SER A 111 -2.54 -7.32 -14.60
C SER A 111 -1.70 -8.61 -14.59
N PRO A 112 -2.26 -9.77 -14.97
CA PRO A 112 -1.50 -11.02 -15.05
C PRO A 112 -0.23 -10.91 -15.91
N LEU A 113 -0.30 -10.20 -17.04
CA LEU A 113 0.87 -9.97 -17.89
C LEU A 113 1.94 -9.16 -17.17
N PHE A 114 1.55 -8.04 -16.56
CA PHE A 114 2.49 -7.17 -15.87
C PHE A 114 3.15 -7.89 -14.68
N ARG A 115 2.40 -8.72 -13.95
CA ARG A 115 2.94 -9.57 -12.88
C ARG A 115 4.05 -10.48 -13.36
N GLU A 116 3.81 -11.23 -14.46
CA GLU A 116 4.81 -12.15 -15.01
C GLU A 116 6.05 -11.40 -15.53
N LEU A 117 5.87 -10.21 -16.12
CA LEU A 117 6.97 -9.35 -16.53
C LEU A 117 7.82 -8.90 -15.35
N ILE A 118 7.21 -8.46 -14.24
CA ILE A 118 7.92 -8.09 -13.00
C ILE A 118 8.73 -9.28 -12.48
N ILE A 119 8.09 -10.44 -12.33
CA ILE A 119 8.74 -11.66 -11.81
C ILE A 119 9.92 -12.03 -12.70
N ARG A 120 9.71 -12.05 -14.02
CA ARG A 120 10.77 -12.36 -14.98
C ARG A 120 11.92 -11.36 -14.93
N PHE A 121 11.62 -10.07 -14.83
CA PHE A 121 12.61 -9.00 -14.72
C PHE A 121 13.44 -9.11 -13.44
N CYS A 122 12.79 -9.43 -12.31
CA CYS A 122 13.48 -9.66 -11.03
C CYS A 122 14.42 -10.88 -11.02
N GLN A 123 14.25 -11.81 -11.95
CA GLN A 123 15.12 -12.99 -12.12
C GLN A 123 16.31 -12.74 -13.04
N MET A 124 16.34 -11.61 -13.74
CA MET A 124 17.41 -11.25 -14.65
C MET A 124 18.63 -10.72 -13.87
N PRO A 125 19.82 -10.75 -14.47
CA PRO A 125 20.98 -10.06 -13.92
C PRO A 125 20.66 -8.57 -13.72
N ALA A 126 20.98 -8.03 -12.54
CA ALA A 126 20.76 -6.60 -12.26
C ALA A 126 21.47 -5.68 -13.25
N LEU A 127 22.62 -6.11 -13.77
CA LEU A 127 23.39 -5.44 -14.81
C LEU A 127 23.09 -6.06 -16.19
N TYR A 128 21.82 -6.04 -16.61
CA TYR A 128 21.44 -6.53 -17.92
C TYR A 128 22.14 -5.76 -19.05
N GLU A 129 22.35 -6.42 -20.18
CA GLU A 129 23.04 -5.84 -21.34
C GLU A 129 22.13 -4.81 -22.04
N LEU A 130 22.68 -3.61 -22.32
CA LEU A 130 22.00 -2.59 -23.10
C LEU A 130 21.92 -2.99 -24.58
N ALA A 131 20.96 -2.45 -25.30
CA ALA A 131 20.60 -2.82 -26.68
C ALA A 131 20.26 -4.32 -26.90
N SER A 132 19.90 -5.01 -25.80
CA SER A 132 19.61 -6.45 -25.79
C SER A 132 18.10 -6.76 -25.71
N ALA A 133 17.74 -8.04 -25.72
CA ALA A 133 16.38 -8.50 -25.42
C ALA A 133 15.96 -8.16 -23.99
N GLN A 134 16.91 -8.07 -23.06
CA GLN A 134 16.68 -7.75 -21.67
C GLN A 134 16.25 -6.29 -21.50
N GLU A 135 16.92 -5.36 -22.19
CA GLU A 135 16.50 -3.95 -22.19
C GLU A 135 15.13 -3.77 -22.84
N ARG A 136 14.85 -4.47 -23.95
CA ARG A 136 13.50 -4.43 -24.55
C ARG A 136 12.43 -4.93 -23.59
N LEU A 137 12.72 -5.96 -22.78
CA LEU A 137 11.80 -6.42 -21.72
C LEU A 137 11.57 -5.32 -20.66
N ALA A 138 12.64 -4.61 -20.26
CA ALA A 138 12.54 -3.50 -19.33
C ALA A 138 11.63 -2.37 -19.88
N MET A 139 11.75 -2.06 -21.18
CA MET A 139 10.90 -1.05 -21.83
C MET A 139 9.43 -1.49 -21.89
N VAL A 140 9.16 -2.76 -22.28
CA VAL A 140 7.79 -3.32 -22.26
C VAL A 140 7.20 -3.28 -20.84
N LEU A 141 8.01 -3.51 -19.82
CA LEU A 141 7.58 -3.44 -18.43
C LEU A 141 7.15 -2.00 -18.04
N LEU A 142 7.84 -0.96 -18.54
CA LEU A 142 7.43 0.43 -18.37
C LEU A 142 6.11 0.75 -19.07
N ASP A 143 5.96 0.30 -20.32
CA ASP A 143 4.74 0.48 -21.09
C ASP A 143 3.54 -0.16 -20.36
N GLU A 144 3.71 -1.39 -19.86
CA GLU A 144 2.70 -2.08 -19.07
C GLU A 144 2.40 -1.38 -17.74
N LEU A 145 3.40 -0.85 -17.05
CA LEU A 145 3.18 -0.09 -15.80
C LEU A 145 2.25 1.11 -16.03
N GLN A 146 2.40 1.82 -17.15
CA GLN A 146 1.57 2.96 -17.50
C GLN A 146 0.09 2.57 -17.74
N LEU A 147 -0.15 1.34 -18.21
CA LEU A 147 -1.49 0.84 -18.51
C LEU A 147 -2.26 0.35 -17.29
N GLN A 148 -1.61 0.25 -16.11
CA GLN A 148 -2.27 -0.31 -14.94
C GLN A 148 -3.34 0.63 -14.38
N GLU A 149 -4.50 0.07 -14.01
CA GLU A 149 -5.61 0.81 -13.41
C GLU A 149 -5.25 1.29 -11.99
N ARG A 150 -5.32 2.60 -11.77
CA ARG A 150 -5.11 3.19 -10.43
C ARG A 150 -6.33 3.02 -9.56
N VAL A 151 -6.10 2.67 -8.29
CA VAL A 151 -7.16 2.38 -7.33
C VAL A 151 -6.95 3.13 -6.01
N SER A 152 -8.04 3.39 -5.32
CA SER A 152 -8.03 4.11 -4.03
C SER A 152 -7.81 3.16 -2.85
N LEU A 153 -6.59 2.69 -2.66
CA LEU A 153 -6.15 1.91 -1.48
C LEU A 153 -5.18 2.72 -0.59
N GLU A 154 -5.13 4.01 -0.77
CA GLU A 154 -4.44 4.93 0.13
C GLU A 154 -5.32 5.28 1.34
N LEU A 155 -4.71 5.45 2.50
CA LEU A 155 -5.32 5.97 3.71
C LEU A 155 -4.69 7.33 4.04
N PRO A 156 -5.28 8.45 3.56
CA PRO A 156 -4.75 9.79 3.79
C PRO A 156 -4.70 10.12 5.27
N MET A 157 -3.59 10.72 5.73
CA MET A 157 -3.41 11.13 7.12
C MET A 157 -3.60 12.64 7.26
N PRO A 158 -4.51 13.09 8.13
CA PRO A 158 -4.77 14.52 8.33
C PRO A 158 -3.57 15.23 8.97
N GLY A 159 -3.39 16.51 8.61
CA GLY A 159 -2.34 17.37 9.18
C GLY A 159 -2.68 17.89 10.59
N ASP A 160 -3.97 18.10 10.93
CA ASP A 160 -4.38 18.52 12.27
C ASP A 160 -4.00 17.45 13.31
N ARG A 161 -3.21 17.84 14.31
CA ARG A 161 -2.66 16.92 15.32
C ARG A 161 -3.74 16.12 16.06
N ARG A 162 -4.90 16.73 16.35
CA ARG A 162 -6.00 16.07 17.08
C ARG A 162 -6.68 15.02 16.21
N ILE A 163 -6.95 15.36 14.94
CA ILE A 163 -7.56 14.43 13.99
C ILE A 163 -6.56 13.30 13.65
N ARG A 164 -5.27 13.61 13.53
CA ARG A 164 -4.22 12.59 13.34
C ARG A 164 -4.16 11.61 14.51
N ALA A 165 -4.25 12.10 15.76
CA ALA A 165 -4.29 11.24 16.94
C ALA A 165 -5.53 10.33 16.96
N LEU A 166 -6.71 10.83 16.55
CA LEU A 166 -7.91 10.03 16.35
C LEU A 166 -7.69 8.94 15.31
N CYS A 167 -7.08 9.27 14.16
CA CYS A 167 -6.75 8.29 13.11
C CYS A 167 -5.81 7.19 13.63
N GLN A 168 -4.80 7.55 14.42
CA GLN A 168 -3.86 6.59 15.02
C GLN A 168 -4.56 5.64 16.01
N GLN A 169 -5.50 6.15 16.81
CA GLN A 169 -6.29 5.31 17.70
C GLN A 169 -7.18 4.33 16.91
N LEU A 170 -7.82 4.80 15.83
CA LEU A 170 -8.60 3.93 14.96
C LEU A 170 -7.72 2.90 14.24
N GLN A 171 -6.48 3.23 13.86
CA GLN A 171 -5.54 2.27 13.27
C GLN A 171 -5.14 1.18 14.28
N ALA A 172 -5.01 1.53 15.57
CA ALA A 172 -4.74 0.55 16.63
C ALA A 172 -5.96 -0.33 16.93
N GLU A 173 -7.18 0.20 16.76
CA GLU A 173 -8.44 -0.50 17.03
C GLU A 173 -9.48 -0.24 15.91
N PRO A 174 -9.35 -0.92 14.74
CA PRO A 174 -10.23 -0.68 13.58
C PRO A 174 -11.72 -0.97 13.85
N ALA A 175 -12.01 -1.86 14.80
CA ALA A 175 -13.37 -2.23 15.20
C ALA A 175 -14.05 -1.20 16.10
N HIS A 176 -13.33 -0.16 16.56
CA HIS A 176 -13.87 0.83 17.49
C HIS A 176 -15.19 1.44 16.98
N ARG A 177 -16.24 1.47 17.84
CA ARG A 177 -17.62 1.76 17.40
C ARG A 177 -18.07 3.20 17.62
N TRP A 178 -17.25 4.06 18.20
CA TRP A 178 -17.63 5.44 18.45
C TRP A 178 -18.07 6.15 17.16
N SER A 179 -19.12 6.97 17.33
CA SER A 179 -19.56 7.89 16.27
C SER A 179 -18.58 9.07 16.14
N VAL A 180 -18.73 9.85 15.08
CA VAL A 180 -17.93 11.07 14.88
C VAL A 180 -18.16 12.10 16.00
N GLU A 181 -19.34 12.11 16.62
CA GLU A 181 -19.67 12.97 17.77
C GLU A 181 -18.90 12.55 19.02
N GLN A 182 -18.87 11.26 19.32
CA GLN A 182 -18.13 10.70 20.45
C GLN A 182 -16.62 10.91 20.29
N TRP A 183 -16.10 10.68 19.10
CA TRP A 183 -14.71 10.99 18.78
C TRP A 183 -14.42 12.49 18.91
N GLY A 184 -15.34 13.34 18.43
CA GLY A 184 -15.21 14.78 18.57
C GLY A 184 -15.09 15.20 20.04
N GLN A 185 -15.99 14.72 20.90
CA GLN A 185 -15.95 14.97 22.34
C GLN A 185 -14.61 14.53 22.96
N HIS A 186 -14.11 13.36 22.60
CA HIS A 186 -12.85 12.81 23.10
C HIS A 186 -11.64 13.70 22.76
N ILE A 187 -11.60 14.30 21.58
CA ILE A 187 -10.49 15.15 21.12
C ILE A 187 -10.76 16.67 21.30
N GLY A 188 -11.81 17.04 22.01
CA GLY A 188 -12.17 18.44 22.28
C GLY A 188 -12.70 19.22 21.08
N LEU A 189 -13.43 18.53 20.17
CA LEU A 189 -14.07 19.10 18.98
C LEU A 189 -15.55 18.69 18.89
N SER A 190 -16.37 19.47 18.17
CA SER A 190 -17.70 18.99 17.78
C SER A 190 -17.59 17.96 16.64
N GLY A 191 -18.54 17.00 16.54
CA GLY A 191 -18.60 16.05 15.43
C GLY A 191 -18.65 16.75 14.06
N ARG A 192 -19.33 17.92 13.97
CA ARG A 192 -19.34 18.75 12.76
C ARG A 192 -17.94 19.27 12.41
N SER A 193 -17.16 19.68 13.38
CA SER A 193 -15.78 20.15 13.18
C SER A 193 -14.88 19.01 12.72
N VAL A 194 -15.01 17.83 13.34
CA VAL A 194 -14.29 16.60 12.92
C VAL A 194 -14.62 16.28 11.47
N SER A 195 -15.91 16.17 11.10
CA SER A 195 -16.35 15.85 9.73
C SER A 195 -15.80 16.84 8.70
N ARG A 196 -15.85 18.14 9.00
CA ARG A 196 -15.32 19.18 8.12
C ARG A 196 -13.81 19.08 7.92
N LEU A 197 -13.07 18.83 9.01
CA LEU A 197 -11.61 18.70 8.96
C LEU A 197 -11.19 17.43 8.20
N PHE A 198 -11.88 16.30 8.37
CA PHE A 198 -11.63 15.09 7.59
C PHE A 198 -11.75 15.37 6.10
N VAL A 199 -12.89 15.90 5.64
CA VAL A 199 -13.08 16.19 4.21
C VAL A 199 -12.06 17.19 3.70
N LYS A 200 -11.79 18.28 4.46
CA LYS A 200 -10.83 19.30 4.04
C LYS A 200 -9.40 18.78 3.87
N GLN A 201 -8.96 17.85 4.74
CA GLN A 201 -7.57 17.42 4.81
C GLN A 201 -7.28 16.09 4.12
N THR A 202 -8.29 15.23 3.99
CA THR A 202 -8.12 13.89 3.42
C THR A 202 -8.91 13.68 2.12
N GLY A 203 -9.81 14.59 1.77
CA GLY A 203 -10.78 14.38 0.68
C GLY A 203 -11.87 13.36 1.00
N LEU A 204 -11.85 12.72 2.18
CA LEU A 204 -12.76 11.67 2.58
C LEU A 204 -13.64 12.11 3.75
N THR A 205 -14.88 11.61 3.79
CA THR A 205 -15.66 11.66 5.03
C THR A 205 -15.04 10.74 6.08
N PHE A 206 -15.31 10.99 7.36
CA PHE A 206 -14.90 10.10 8.45
C PHE A 206 -15.33 8.64 8.23
N GLN A 207 -16.55 8.44 7.72
CA GLN A 207 -17.08 7.11 7.41
C GLN A 207 -16.29 6.41 6.30
N GLN A 208 -16.01 7.11 5.20
CA GLN A 208 -15.22 6.58 4.08
C GLN A 208 -13.80 6.22 4.51
N TRP A 209 -13.16 7.11 5.29
CA TRP A 209 -11.82 6.87 5.83
C TRP A 209 -11.79 5.64 6.74
N ARG A 210 -12.76 5.53 7.67
CA ARG A 210 -12.88 4.38 8.57
C ARG A 210 -13.18 3.08 7.81
N GLN A 211 -13.98 3.13 6.76
CA GLN A 211 -14.25 1.96 5.92
C GLN A 211 -13.00 1.49 5.19
N ARG A 212 -12.20 2.41 4.61
CA ARG A 212 -10.90 2.05 4.00
C ARG A 212 -9.95 1.41 5.01
N LEU A 213 -9.82 1.99 6.19
CA LEU A 213 -9.02 1.41 7.26
C LEU A 213 -9.44 -0.03 7.59
N ARG A 214 -10.75 -0.27 7.73
CA ARG A 214 -11.29 -1.60 8.01
C ARG A 214 -10.99 -2.60 6.89
N PHE A 215 -11.05 -2.17 5.64
CA PHE A 215 -10.68 -3.03 4.51
C PHE A 215 -9.19 -3.36 4.49
N ILE A 216 -8.33 -2.38 4.73
CA ILE A 216 -6.89 -2.59 4.86
C ILE A 216 -6.60 -3.62 5.96
N TYR A 217 -7.23 -3.48 7.11
CA TYR A 217 -7.11 -4.42 8.21
C TYR A 217 -7.66 -5.81 7.87
N ALA A 218 -8.81 -5.86 7.16
CA ALA A 218 -9.39 -7.11 6.67
C ALA A 218 -8.45 -7.87 5.72
N LEU A 219 -7.78 -7.16 4.81
CA LEU A 219 -6.83 -7.77 3.88
C LEU A 219 -5.67 -8.44 4.63
N ASN A 220 -5.11 -7.79 5.65
CA ASN A 220 -4.06 -8.36 6.49
C ASN A 220 -4.52 -9.65 7.22
N LEU A 221 -5.75 -9.67 7.74
CA LEU A 221 -6.30 -10.83 8.41
C LEU A 221 -6.58 -11.99 7.45
N LEU A 222 -7.14 -11.68 6.28
CA LEU A 222 -7.42 -12.69 5.24
C LEU A 222 -6.14 -13.32 4.71
N GLU A 223 -5.10 -12.53 4.50
CA GLU A 223 -3.79 -13.00 4.06
C GLU A 223 -3.16 -13.96 5.08
N GLN A 224 -3.35 -13.70 6.38
CA GLN A 224 -2.94 -14.58 7.48
C GLN A 224 -3.82 -15.85 7.62
N GLY A 225 -4.80 -16.06 6.72
CA GLY A 225 -5.69 -17.22 6.75
C GLY A 225 -6.82 -17.12 7.78
N THR A 226 -7.08 -15.94 8.35
CA THR A 226 -8.19 -15.76 9.28
C THR A 226 -9.53 -15.98 8.56
N VAL A 227 -10.42 -16.79 9.16
CA VAL A 227 -11.72 -17.10 8.56
C VAL A 227 -12.60 -15.84 8.43
N VAL A 228 -13.37 -15.76 7.33
CA VAL A 228 -14.14 -14.56 6.95
C VAL A 228 -15.10 -14.10 8.05
N THR A 229 -15.66 -15.01 8.83
CA THR A 229 -16.54 -14.69 9.96
C THR A 229 -15.82 -13.91 11.06
N GLU A 230 -14.62 -14.32 11.41
CA GLU A 230 -13.78 -13.63 12.37
C GLU A 230 -13.27 -12.28 11.83
N VAL A 231 -12.88 -12.24 10.55
CA VAL A 231 -12.47 -11.00 9.88
C VAL A 231 -13.58 -9.94 9.97
N ALA A 232 -14.83 -10.30 9.62
CA ALA A 232 -15.96 -9.39 9.69
C ALA A 232 -16.14 -8.81 11.10
N LEU A 233 -16.08 -9.66 12.13
CA LEU A 233 -16.21 -9.25 13.51
C LEU A 233 -15.06 -8.31 13.95
N ARG A 234 -13.82 -8.69 13.68
CA ARG A 234 -12.62 -7.91 14.02
C ARG A 234 -12.52 -6.59 13.26
N CYS A 235 -13.16 -6.48 12.10
CA CYS A 235 -13.32 -5.24 11.36
C CYS A 235 -14.51 -4.38 11.85
N GLY A 236 -15.26 -4.85 12.86
CA GLY A 236 -16.38 -4.11 13.47
C GLY A 236 -17.64 -4.09 12.62
N TYR A 237 -17.88 -5.14 11.81
CA TYR A 237 -19.16 -5.35 11.12
C TYR A 237 -20.11 -6.17 11.99
N ASP A 238 -21.40 -5.86 11.90
CA ASP A 238 -22.44 -6.54 12.69
C ASP A 238 -22.83 -7.90 12.08
N SER A 239 -22.51 -8.15 10.82
CA SER A 239 -22.73 -9.44 10.17
C SER A 239 -21.71 -9.72 9.06
N VAL A 240 -21.48 -11.00 8.80
CA VAL A 240 -20.62 -11.48 7.69
C VAL A 240 -21.20 -11.04 6.34
N SER A 241 -22.52 -11.02 6.19
CA SER A 241 -23.18 -10.58 4.96
C SER A 241 -22.90 -9.11 4.66
N ALA A 242 -23.05 -8.22 5.66
CA ALA A 242 -22.77 -6.79 5.49
C ALA A 242 -21.29 -6.54 5.14
N PHE A 243 -20.36 -7.28 5.76
CA PHE A 243 -18.95 -7.24 5.41
C PHE A 243 -18.72 -7.71 3.97
N GLY A 244 -19.27 -8.88 3.59
CA GLY A 244 -19.12 -9.47 2.26
C GLY A 244 -19.63 -8.56 1.14
N GLU A 245 -20.80 -7.94 1.31
CA GLU A 245 -21.35 -6.97 0.36
C GLU A 245 -20.47 -5.73 0.21
N ALA A 246 -20.05 -5.15 1.34
CA ALA A 246 -19.17 -3.98 1.34
C ALA A 246 -17.81 -4.29 0.71
N PHE A 247 -17.22 -5.46 1.01
CA PHE A 247 -15.96 -5.92 0.43
C PHE A 247 -16.08 -6.15 -1.08
N LYS A 248 -17.13 -6.87 -1.51
CA LYS A 248 -17.39 -7.11 -2.94
C LYS A 248 -17.60 -5.81 -3.73
N LYS A 249 -18.28 -4.83 -3.13
CA LYS A 249 -18.45 -3.50 -3.74
C LYS A 249 -17.11 -2.79 -3.93
N GLN A 250 -16.16 -2.95 -2.99
CA GLN A 250 -14.85 -2.30 -3.05
C GLN A 250 -13.87 -3.01 -3.99
N PHE A 251 -13.85 -4.35 -3.98
CA PHE A 251 -12.81 -5.15 -4.62
C PHE A 251 -13.33 -5.99 -5.81
N GLY A 252 -14.60 -5.94 -6.13
CA GLY A 252 -15.22 -6.70 -7.24
C GLY A 252 -15.43 -8.19 -6.97
N CYS A 253 -14.83 -8.77 -5.93
CA CYS A 253 -14.93 -10.18 -5.58
C CYS A 253 -15.24 -10.38 -4.08
N THR A 254 -15.61 -11.60 -3.69
CA THR A 254 -15.84 -11.90 -2.27
C THR A 254 -14.53 -12.02 -1.48
N PRO A 255 -14.57 -11.82 -0.14
CA PRO A 255 -13.37 -11.95 0.69
C PRO A 255 -12.66 -13.30 0.54
N GLY A 256 -13.42 -14.39 0.39
CA GLY A 256 -12.86 -15.74 0.23
C GLY A 256 -12.21 -15.97 -1.15
N GLN A 257 -12.55 -15.18 -2.15
CA GLN A 257 -11.98 -15.28 -3.50
C GLN A 257 -10.74 -14.39 -3.68
N PHE A 258 -10.57 -13.37 -2.84
CA PHE A 258 -9.60 -12.29 -3.07
C PHE A 258 -8.13 -12.77 -3.18
N PHE A 259 -7.74 -13.80 -2.42
CA PHE A 259 -6.38 -14.34 -2.42
C PHE A 259 -6.22 -15.64 -3.24
N HIS A 260 -7.28 -16.10 -3.91
CA HIS A 260 -7.28 -17.34 -4.70
C HIS A 260 -7.29 -17.12 -6.21
N HIS A 261 -7.04 -15.89 -6.66
CA HIS A 261 -6.97 -15.52 -8.08
C HIS A 261 -5.53 -15.38 -8.58
#